data_7056a8dbadf332bf847abcc80519752e
#
_entry.id   7056a8dbadf332bf847abcc80519752e
#
_cell.length_a   1.000
_cell.length_b   1.000
_cell.length_c   1.000
_cell.angle_alpha   90.00
_cell.angle_beta   90.00
_cell.angle_gamma   90.00
#
_symmetry.space_group_name_H-M   'P 1'
#
loop_
_entity.id
_entity.type
_entity.pdbx_description
1 polymer ?
#
loop_
_entity_poly.entity_id
_entity_poly.type
_entity_poly.pdbx_seq_one_letter_code
_entity_poly.pdbx_strand_id
1 'polypeptide(L)'
;MISFKSAAFVVTIFLIQGCGSSTSSEAEVEQPDSEYHFNLTASYRNACGINVPVTGVKLLLQDDNWQTLQSYNADVDGQIAFTTSSQYINYTIVAEDTNGDTESVSGLDIVSFYGTLAEKNYQYLSPFKPAEASQECQCITQDLLLRHRSFNTITQASSSLPYQSLKSVDEQTTQFNQVQACSSDGINWPVATFMVSGIDDEGAAIGAGDFLTDFTSNEQGIWQLAAVEVAENEILAEQHDSFTHTQHFASGHHFSTQVAENSLQTLVFDSHNYSSESEYLAESVQLVRLTDSVFGTSSFESKHQKISTRTQDVFDVEAVKSVPDLDDSFYSEISSDGSYDYSAASGYPMAIIAFDYTVYSSSPEQLIPVKWTSYGPLSGVLPSSINLPGYEDIINQDSDIFNTQVTLVRSIVTDDYQDYSNFYQGIDNSDFEHDLLRYQLTLTLN
;
A
#
# COMPACT_ATOMS: atom_id res chain seq x y z
N MET A 1 -53.71 -10.53 -26.88
CA MET A 1 -54.99 -10.12 -26.27
C MET A 1 -54.91 -10.42 -24.80
N ILE A 2 -54.43 -9.49 -23.98
CA ILE A 2 -54.58 -9.54 -22.53
C ILE A 2 -54.69 -8.06 -22.08
N SER A 3 -55.78 -7.82 -21.35
CA SER A 3 -56.37 -6.53 -21.03
C SER A 3 -55.64 -5.83 -19.89
N PHE A 4 -55.31 -4.56 -20.03
CA PHE A 4 -54.88 -3.64 -18.98
C PHE A 4 -56.09 -3.16 -18.20
N LYS A 5 -56.09 -3.32 -16.88
CA LYS A 5 -57.00 -2.64 -15.96
C LYS A 5 -56.30 -1.50 -15.26
N SER A 6 -56.71 -0.30 -15.60
CA SER A 6 -56.37 0.98 -14.92
C SER A 6 -57.08 1.02 -13.57
N ALA A 7 -56.34 1.26 -12.48
CA ALA A 7 -56.89 1.63 -11.18
C ALA A 7 -56.66 3.14 -10.98
N ALA A 8 -57.73 3.89 -10.91
CA ALA A 8 -57.74 5.30 -10.57
C ALA A 8 -57.65 5.50 -9.07
N PHE A 9 -56.65 6.25 -8.60
CA PHE A 9 -56.57 6.69 -7.21
C PHE A 9 -57.21 8.08 -7.07
N VAL A 10 -58.27 8.16 -6.27
CA VAL A 10 -58.95 9.40 -5.92
C VAL A 10 -58.23 9.99 -4.70
N VAL A 11 -57.67 11.18 -4.87
CA VAL A 11 -57.10 11.98 -3.77
C VAL A 11 -58.19 12.88 -3.21
N THR A 12 -58.61 12.66 -2.01
CA THR A 12 -59.56 13.51 -1.28
C THR A 12 -58.77 14.57 -0.49
N ILE A 13 -58.87 15.82 -0.90
CA ILE A 13 -58.31 16.98 -0.20
C ILE A 13 -59.29 17.45 0.87
N PHE A 14 -58.90 17.34 2.15
CA PHE A 14 -59.60 17.95 3.27
C PHE A 14 -58.98 19.35 3.50
N LEU A 15 -59.74 20.37 3.22
CA LEU A 15 -59.45 21.76 3.65
C LEU A 15 -60.05 21.91 5.08
N ILE A 16 -59.18 22.07 6.06
CA ILE A 16 -59.55 22.53 7.39
C ILE A 16 -59.06 23.99 7.50
N GLN A 17 -59.97 24.94 7.43
CA GLN A 17 -59.75 26.30 7.87
C GLN A 17 -59.94 26.35 9.41
N GLY A 18 -58.85 26.67 10.09
CA GLY A 18 -58.87 26.97 11.53
C GLY A 18 -58.09 28.25 11.77
N CYS A 19 -58.76 29.39 11.90
CA CYS A 19 -58.21 30.63 12.45
C CYS A 19 -57.96 30.44 13.96
N GLY A 20 -56.70 30.63 14.37
CA GLY A 20 -56.33 30.71 15.78
C GLY A 20 -54.97 31.41 15.88
N SER A 21 -54.98 32.71 16.11
CA SER A 21 -53.80 33.53 16.41
C SER A 21 -53.29 33.20 17.82
N SER A 22 -52.18 32.52 17.92
CA SER A 22 -51.33 32.57 19.10
C SER A 22 -49.89 32.63 18.61
N THR A 23 -49.26 33.79 18.77
CA THR A 23 -47.82 34.00 18.66
C THR A 23 -47.12 33.23 19.78
N SER A 24 -46.79 31.97 19.53
CA SER A 24 -45.69 31.27 20.21
C SER A 24 -44.47 31.40 19.31
N SER A 25 -43.51 32.19 19.75
CA SER A 25 -42.14 32.11 19.26
C SER A 25 -41.67 30.68 19.58
N GLU A 26 -41.76 29.79 18.62
CA GLU A 26 -40.99 28.57 18.65
C GLU A 26 -39.50 29.04 18.65
N ALA A 27 -38.87 28.91 19.81
CA ALA A 27 -37.42 28.94 19.86
C ALA A 27 -36.97 27.78 18.95
N GLU A 28 -36.38 28.15 17.84
CA GLU A 28 -35.60 27.24 17.01
C GLU A 28 -34.62 26.61 17.98
N VAL A 29 -34.85 25.33 18.31
CA VAL A 29 -33.90 24.53 19.08
C VAL A 29 -32.73 24.38 18.13
N GLU A 30 -31.71 25.20 18.27
CA GLU A 30 -30.42 24.99 17.63
C GLU A 30 -30.03 23.56 17.99
N GLN A 31 -30.09 22.68 17.01
CA GLN A 31 -29.55 21.35 17.13
C GLN A 31 -28.04 21.56 17.38
N PRO A 32 -27.47 21.04 18.46
CA PRO A 32 -26.05 21.25 18.72
C PRO A 32 -25.29 20.77 17.48
N ASP A 33 -24.49 21.67 16.89
CA ASP A 33 -23.60 21.32 15.79
C ASP A 33 -22.77 20.14 16.26
N SER A 34 -22.90 18.99 15.57
CA SER A 34 -22.09 17.82 15.88
C SER A 34 -20.63 18.17 15.60
N GLU A 35 -19.80 18.08 16.62
CA GLU A 35 -18.37 18.36 16.53
C GLU A 35 -17.63 17.02 16.39
N TYR A 36 -16.89 16.89 15.28
CA TYR A 36 -16.11 15.69 14.96
C TYR A 36 -14.63 15.93 15.22
N HIS A 37 -13.93 14.95 15.77
CA HIS A 37 -12.52 15.06 16.17
C HIS A 37 -11.65 14.23 15.24
N PHE A 38 -10.86 14.90 14.43
CA PHE A 38 -9.87 14.28 13.55
C PHE A 38 -8.52 14.18 14.24
N ASN A 39 -7.88 13.01 14.10
CA ASN A 39 -6.53 12.77 14.57
C ASN A 39 -5.72 12.04 13.49
N LEU A 40 -4.50 12.49 13.24
CA LEU A 40 -3.53 11.82 12.37
C LEU A 40 -2.19 11.74 13.11
N THR A 41 -1.57 10.56 13.06
CA THR A 41 -0.20 10.35 13.55
C THR A 41 0.73 10.18 12.35
N ALA A 42 1.66 11.11 12.18
CA ALA A 42 2.70 11.04 11.17
C ALA A 42 3.98 10.43 11.77
N SER A 43 4.49 9.39 11.13
CA SER A 43 5.70 8.70 11.59
C SER A 43 6.57 8.26 10.42
N TYR A 44 7.84 7.99 10.71
CA TYR A 44 8.81 7.34 9.84
C TYR A 44 9.21 6.00 10.44
N ARG A 45 9.23 4.94 9.64
CA ARG A 45 9.69 3.63 10.11
C ARG A 45 11.20 3.53 9.95
N ASN A 46 11.91 3.52 11.07
CA ASN A 46 13.37 3.44 11.06
C ASN A 46 13.87 2.02 10.71
N ALA A 47 15.19 1.87 10.56
CA ALA A 47 15.82 0.59 10.22
C ALA A 47 15.59 -0.53 11.26
N CYS A 48 15.17 -0.18 12.48
CA CYS A 48 14.78 -1.14 13.53
C CYS A 48 13.29 -1.49 13.49
N GLY A 49 12.53 -1.00 12.50
CA GLY A 49 11.10 -1.21 12.41
C GLY A 49 10.26 -0.39 13.41
N ILE A 50 10.87 0.58 14.10
CA ILE A 50 10.18 1.45 15.06
C ILE A 50 9.63 2.67 14.34
N ASN A 51 8.39 3.02 14.63
CA ASN A 51 7.78 4.25 14.15
C ASN A 51 8.29 5.43 14.97
N VAL A 52 8.99 6.35 14.32
CA VAL A 52 9.54 7.57 14.90
C VAL A 52 8.66 8.74 14.45
N PRO A 53 8.22 9.64 15.37
CA PRO A 53 7.43 10.81 15.00
C PRO A 53 8.12 11.69 13.95
N VAL A 54 7.34 12.28 13.04
CA VAL A 54 7.84 13.19 11.99
C VAL A 54 7.15 14.54 12.09
N THR A 55 7.93 15.63 12.17
CA THR A 55 7.43 17.01 12.24
C THR A 55 7.31 17.70 10.87
N GLY A 56 8.03 17.21 9.85
CA GLY A 56 8.02 17.74 8.48
C GLY A 56 6.79 17.32 7.66
N VAL A 57 5.62 17.22 8.31
CA VAL A 57 4.36 16.82 7.68
C VAL A 57 3.33 17.92 7.88
N LYS A 58 2.71 18.33 6.78
CA LYS A 58 1.60 19.30 6.76
C LYS A 58 0.33 18.61 6.27
N LEU A 59 -0.79 18.91 6.87
CA LEU A 59 -2.12 18.53 6.41
C LEU A 59 -2.88 19.78 5.97
N LEU A 60 -3.42 19.72 4.76
CA LEU A 60 -4.29 20.72 4.18
C LEU A 60 -5.73 20.20 4.25
N LEU A 61 -6.58 20.78 5.08
CA LEU A 61 -8.02 20.54 5.09
C LEU A 61 -8.63 21.28 3.91
N GLN A 62 -9.44 20.60 3.09
CA GLN A 62 -9.93 21.09 1.81
C GLN A 62 -11.43 20.91 1.66
N ASP A 63 -12.06 21.73 0.81
CA ASP A 63 -13.45 21.58 0.42
C ASP A 63 -13.63 20.56 -0.74
N ASP A 64 -14.86 20.39 -1.21
CA ASP A 64 -15.18 19.45 -2.31
C ASP A 64 -14.55 19.83 -3.67
N ASN A 65 -14.03 21.06 -3.79
CA ASN A 65 -13.28 21.53 -4.95
C ASN A 65 -11.76 21.55 -4.69
N TRP A 66 -11.31 20.92 -3.62
CA TRP A 66 -9.93 20.88 -3.17
C TRP A 66 -9.33 22.25 -2.81
N GLN A 67 -10.17 23.29 -2.57
CA GLN A 67 -9.68 24.56 -2.07
C GLN A 67 -9.28 24.41 -0.60
N THR A 68 -8.07 24.83 -0.26
CA THR A 68 -7.56 24.75 1.09
C THR A 68 -8.32 25.67 2.03
N LEU A 69 -9.00 25.10 3.00
CA LEU A 69 -9.74 25.81 4.06
C LEU A 69 -8.79 26.15 5.22
N GLN A 70 -7.94 25.21 5.62
CA GLN A 70 -7.03 25.36 6.73
C GLN A 70 -5.80 24.43 6.58
N SER A 71 -4.67 24.82 7.17
CA SER A 71 -3.44 24.04 7.19
C SER A 71 -3.04 23.72 8.63
N TYR A 72 -2.57 22.50 8.85
CA TYR A 72 -2.06 22.02 10.14
C TYR A 72 -0.68 21.41 9.96
N ASN A 73 0.22 21.65 10.89
CA ASN A 73 1.53 21.00 10.90
C ASN A 73 1.55 19.94 12.00
N ALA A 74 2.28 18.85 11.75
CA ALA A 74 2.54 17.86 12.79
C ALA A 74 3.33 18.49 13.94
N ASP A 75 2.96 18.15 15.15
CA ASP A 75 3.69 18.58 16.37
C ASP A 75 4.95 17.70 16.60
N VAL A 76 5.62 17.90 17.73
CA VAL A 76 6.84 17.15 18.09
C VAL A 76 6.63 15.66 18.28
N ASP A 77 5.39 15.24 18.52
CA ASP A 77 4.97 13.84 18.65
C ASP A 77 4.40 13.30 17.32
N GLY A 78 4.50 14.07 16.22
CA GLY A 78 3.97 13.71 14.91
C GLY A 78 2.45 13.79 14.82
N GLN A 79 1.78 14.48 15.77
CA GLN A 79 0.33 14.53 15.84
C GLN A 79 -0.24 15.73 15.11
N ILE A 80 -1.32 15.51 14.37
CA ILE A 80 -2.18 16.54 13.79
C ILE A 80 -3.59 16.27 14.31
N ALA A 81 -4.16 17.22 15.08
CA ALA A 81 -5.49 17.10 15.63
C ALA A 81 -6.29 18.40 15.43
N PHE A 82 -7.55 18.27 15.06
CA PHE A 82 -8.48 19.40 14.95
C PHE A 82 -9.92 18.93 15.08
N THR A 83 -10.84 19.89 15.22
CA THR A 83 -12.27 19.66 15.23
C THR A 83 -12.92 20.26 13.99
N THR A 84 -13.98 19.63 13.52
CA THR A 84 -14.77 20.06 12.35
C THR A 84 -16.24 19.79 12.59
N SER A 85 -17.11 20.59 11.95
CA SER A 85 -18.55 20.33 11.90
C SER A 85 -18.97 19.34 10.80
N SER A 86 -18.04 18.98 9.92
CA SER A 86 -18.30 18.02 8.84
C SER A 86 -17.92 16.61 9.26
N GLN A 87 -18.83 15.65 9.09
CA GLN A 87 -18.59 14.23 9.32
C GLN A 87 -17.59 13.66 8.31
N TYR A 88 -17.60 14.16 7.08
CA TYR A 88 -16.67 13.76 6.01
C TYR A 88 -15.83 14.95 5.60
N ILE A 89 -14.55 14.73 5.40
CA ILE A 89 -13.58 15.76 5.02
C ILE A 89 -12.72 15.29 3.85
N ASN A 90 -12.26 16.23 3.07
CA ASN A 90 -11.19 16.05 2.10
C ASN A 90 -9.91 16.66 2.67
N TYR A 91 -8.80 15.97 2.52
CA TYR A 91 -7.53 16.50 2.96
C TYR A 91 -6.36 15.99 2.14
N THR A 92 -5.29 16.77 2.13
CA THR A 92 -4.02 16.42 1.52
C THR A 92 -2.92 16.49 2.56
N ILE A 93 -2.13 15.42 2.64
CA ILE A 93 -0.88 15.37 3.41
C ILE A 93 0.26 15.74 2.47
N VAL A 94 1.16 16.59 2.94
CA VAL A 94 2.43 16.89 2.27
C VAL A 94 3.56 16.59 3.24
N ALA A 95 4.43 15.66 2.87
CA ALA A 95 5.65 15.36 3.58
C ALA A 95 6.86 15.86 2.77
N GLU A 96 7.79 16.49 3.45
CA GLU A 96 8.99 17.06 2.87
C GLU A 96 10.21 16.22 3.20
N ASP A 97 11.02 15.90 2.18
CA ASP A 97 12.41 15.48 2.38
C ASP A 97 13.27 16.73 2.47
N THR A 98 13.87 16.97 3.61
CA THR A 98 14.76 18.10 3.84
C THR A 98 16.20 17.61 4.02
N ASN A 99 17.10 18.06 3.18
CA ASN A 99 18.53 17.84 3.42
C ASN A 99 18.95 18.57 4.70
N GLY A 100 19.34 17.83 5.72
CA GLY A 100 19.59 18.32 7.08
C GLY A 100 20.55 19.50 7.21
N ASP A 101 21.33 19.85 6.19
CA ASP A 101 22.29 20.96 6.18
C ASP A 101 21.79 22.21 5.43
N THR A 102 20.71 22.08 4.66
CA THR A 102 20.18 23.15 3.83
C THR A 102 18.70 23.24 4.00
N GLU A 103 18.01 23.97 4.57
CA GLU A 103 16.53 24.09 4.68
C GLU A 103 15.78 23.93 3.31
N SER A 104 16.46 23.34 2.33
CA SER A 104 15.94 23.14 0.99
C SER A 104 15.23 21.79 0.87
N VAL A 105 14.04 21.80 0.31
CA VAL A 105 13.27 20.59 0.00
C VAL A 105 14.00 19.81 -1.10
N SER A 106 14.23 18.51 -0.85
CA SER A 106 14.89 17.58 -1.77
C SER A 106 13.93 16.53 -2.35
N GLY A 107 12.72 16.44 -1.82
CA GLY A 107 11.65 15.56 -2.30
C GLY A 107 10.31 15.91 -1.66
N LEU A 108 9.21 15.56 -2.32
CA LEU A 108 7.85 15.68 -1.79
C LEU A 108 7.08 14.37 -1.96
N ASP A 109 6.41 13.95 -0.90
CA ASP A 109 5.36 12.93 -0.94
C ASP A 109 4.02 13.58 -0.60
N ILE A 110 3.08 13.53 -1.55
CA ILE A 110 1.79 14.19 -1.45
C ILE A 110 0.71 13.12 -1.52
N VAL A 111 -0.16 13.09 -0.51
CA VAL A 111 -1.23 12.08 -0.43
C VAL A 111 -2.56 12.76 -0.15
N SER A 112 -3.53 12.58 -1.03
CA SER A 112 -4.85 13.18 -0.93
C SER A 112 -5.91 12.12 -0.70
N PHE A 113 -6.84 12.39 0.22
CA PHE A 113 -7.96 11.52 0.56
C PHE A 113 -9.29 12.26 0.40
N TYR A 114 -10.20 11.64 -0.34
CA TYR A 114 -11.54 12.17 -0.57
C TYR A 114 -12.54 11.56 0.43
N GLY A 115 -13.42 12.38 0.99
CA GLY A 115 -14.59 11.93 1.77
C GLY A 115 -14.24 11.08 3.01
N THR A 116 -13.18 11.41 3.72
CA THR A 116 -12.72 10.67 4.89
C THR A 116 -13.57 10.98 6.12
N LEU A 117 -13.89 9.97 6.94
CA LEU A 117 -14.60 10.15 8.22
C LEU A 117 -13.73 10.93 9.22
N ALA A 118 -14.28 12.01 9.81
CA ALA A 118 -13.51 12.88 10.72
C ALA A 118 -13.35 12.32 12.15
N GLU A 119 -14.00 11.21 12.52
CA GLU A 119 -13.99 10.66 13.90
C GLU A 119 -13.01 9.48 14.08
N LYS A 120 -11.98 9.37 13.27
CA LYS A 120 -11.04 8.24 13.31
C LYS A 120 -9.64 8.71 13.66
N ASN A 121 -8.80 7.77 14.10
CA ASN A 121 -7.37 7.99 14.30
C ASN A 121 -6.64 7.40 13.10
N TYR A 122 -6.04 8.25 12.30
CA TYR A 122 -5.33 7.88 11.10
C TYR A 122 -3.83 7.80 11.32
N GLN A 123 -3.14 7.07 10.46
CA GLN A 123 -1.70 6.96 10.45
C GLN A 123 -1.15 7.33 9.07
N TYR A 124 -0.11 8.11 9.06
CA TYR A 124 0.67 8.39 7.86
C TYR A 124 2.12 7.96 8.08
N LEU A 125 2.59 7.09 7.21
CA LEU A 125 3.97 6.63 7.23
C LEU A 125 4.76 7.41 6.18
N SER A 126 5.55 8.38 6.64
CA SER A 126 6.40 9.18 5.77
C SER A 126 7.50 8.33 5.14
N PRO A 127 7.74 8.44 3.83
CA PRO A 127 8.88 7.79 3.19
C PRO A 127 10.22 8.46 3.54
N PHE A 128 10.17 9.67 4.12
CA PHE A 128 11.35 10.47 4.39
C PHE A 128 11.82 10.35 5.83
N LYS A 129 13.14 10.15 5.98
CA LYS A 129 13.77 10.09 7.29
C LYS A 129 13.82 11.51 7.89
N PRO A 130 13.34 11.74 9.12
CA PRO A 130 13.46 13.05 9.76
C PRO A 130 14.94 13.39 10.02
N ALA A 131 15.29 14.67 9.84
CA ALA A 131 16.66 15.16 10.05
C ALA A 131 17.17 14.93 11.49
N GLU A 132 16.28 14.98 12.47
CA GLU A 132 16.54 14.78 13.89
C GLU A 132 16.04 13.41 14.38
N ALA A 133 16.34 12.32 13.68
CA ALA A 133 15.97 10.99 14.16
C ALA A 133 16.72 10.65 15.46
N SER A 134 16.12 10.98 16.60
CA SER A 134 16.71 10.85 17.95
C SER A 134 16.87 9.41 18.44
N GLN A 135 16.37 8.42 17.71
CA GLN A 135 16.57 7.00 18.00
C GLN A 135 17.45 6.38 16.93
N GLU A 136 18.75 6.47 17.15
CA GLU A 136 19.73 5.78 16.32
C GLU A 136 19.61 4.27 16.56
N CYS A 137 19.29 3.55 15.49
CA CYS A 137 19.42 2.09 15.48
C CYS A 137 20.89 1.72 15.53
N GLN A 138 21.23 0.76 16.36
CA GLN A 138 22.52 0.10 16.29
C GLN A 138 22.43 -0.96 15.19
N CYS A 139 23.10 -0.71 14.07
CA CYS A 139 23.12 -1.64 12.96
C CYS A 139 24.50 -2.29 12.84
N ILE A 140 24.51 -3.61 12.57
CA ILE A 140 25.69 -4.36 12.20
C ILE A 140 25.49 -4.91 10.79
N THR A 141 26.57 -4.94 10.02
CA THR A 141 26.55 -5.47 8.65
C THR A 141 27.61 -6.55 8.54
N GLN A 142 27.18 -7.74 8.18
CA GLN A 142 28.09 -8.90 8.03
C GLN A 142 27.58 -9.82 6.91
N ASP A 143 28.49 -10.68 6.42
CA ASP A 143 28.09 -11.76 5.53
C ASP A 143 27.47 -12.90 6.33
N LEU A 144 26.55 -13.63 5.73
CA LEU A 144 25.94 -14.82 6.31
C LEU A 144 26.14 -16.02 5.37
N LEU A 145 26.61 -17.13 5.93
CA LEU A 145 26.68 -18.42 5.25
C LEU A 145 25.51 -19.30 5.69
N LEU A 146 24.63 -19.60 4.77
CA LEU A 146 23.56 -20.60 4.95
C LEU A 146 24.05 -21.94 4.39
N ARG A 147 24.25 -22.92 5.25
CA ARG A 147 24.56 -24.31 4.85
C ARG A 147 23.26 -25.08 4.69
N HIS A 148 23.10 -25.72 3.57
CA HIS A 148 21.89 -26.46 3.18
C HIS A 148 22.29 -27.80 2.52
N ARG A 149 21.30 -28.59 2.12
CA ARG A 149 21.55 -29.78 1.29
C ARG A 149 21.99 -29.35 -0.12
N SER A 150 22.53 -30.27 -0.89
CA SER A 150 22.93 -29.97 -2.26
C SER A 150 21.72 -29.55 -3.12
N PHE A 151 21.89 -28.43 -3.81
CA PHE A 151 21.03 -27.98 -4.88
C PHE A 151 21.82 -28.06 -6.19
N ASN A 152 21.22 -28.60 -7.22
CA ASN A 152 21.80 -28.52 -8.55
C ASN A 152 21.79 -27.07 -9.05
N THR A 153 20.69 -26.38 -8.78
CA THR A 153 20.56 -24.94 -9.09
C THR A 153 19.74 -24.25 -8.01
N ILE A 154 20.22 -23.14 -7.48
CA ILE A 154 19.44 -22.26 -6.62
C ILE A 154 18.64 -21.32 -7.53
N THR A 155 17.32 -21.36 -7.40
CA THR A 155 16.40 -20.54 -8.21
C THR A 155 16.00 -19.26 -7.48
N GLN A 156 15.92 -19.32 -6.15
CA GLN A 156 15.49 -18.20 -5.33
C GLN A 156 16.15 -18.22 -3.96
N ALA A 157 16.34 -17.05 -3.39
CA ALA A 157 16.71 -16.89 -1.98
C ALA A 157 15.92 -15.73 -1.37
N SER A 158 15.55 -15.89 -0.12
CA SER A 158 14.76 -14.92 0.65
C SER A 158 15.42 -14.69 2.02
N SER A 159 15.33 -13.45 2.49
CA SER A 159 15.73 -13.05 3.83
C SER A 159 14.81 -11.97 4.35
N SER A 160 14.46 -12.01 5.63
CA SER A 160 13.74 -10.92 6.30
C SER A 160 14.62 -9.70 6.58
N LEU A 161 15.94 -9.82 6.42
CA LEU A 161 16.88 -8.71 6.54
C LEU A 161 17.39 -8.29 5.16
N PRO A 162 17.65 -6.99 4.96
CA PRO A 162 18.26 -6.51 3.73
C PRO A 162 19.68 -7.08 3.55
N TYR A 163 20.01 -7.42 2.32
CA TYR A 163 21.34 -7.87 1.90
C TYR A 163 21.69 -7.29 0.52
N GLN A 164 22.99 -7.18 0.25
CA GLN A 164 23.43 -6.54 -1.00
C GLN A 164 23.42 -7.52 -2.19
N SER A 165 23.83 -8.77 -2.01
CA SER A 165 23.94 -9.75 -3.08
C SER A 165 24.01 -11.16 -2.56
N LEU A 166 23.79 -12.12 -3.46
CA LEU A 166 23.90 -13.56 -3.21
C LEU A 166 25.09 -14.15 -3.95
N LYS A 167 25.70 -15.15 -3.34
CA LYS A 167 26.76 -15.95 -3.94
C LYS A 167 26.60 -17.41 -3.55
N SER A 168 26.57 -18.30 -4.53
CA SER A 168 26.80 -19.72 -4.30
C SER A 168 28.29 -19.93 -4.00
N VAL A 169 28.60 -20.43 -2.83
CA VAL A 169 29.99 -20.78 -2.41
C VAL A 169 30.36 -22.15 -2.92
N ASP A 170 29.44 -23.10 -2.73
CA ASP A 170 29.49 -24.48 -3.23
C ASP A 170 28.03 -25.00 -3.36
N GLU A 171 27.88 -26.27 -3.69
CA GLU A 171 26.58 -26.92 -3.87
C GLU A 171 25.74 -27.01 -2.57
N GLN A 172 26.35 -26.76 -1.42
CA GLN A 172 25.73 -26.88 -0.11
C GLN A 172 25.79 -25.61 0.71
N THR A 173 26.25 -24.50 0.12
CA THR A 173 26.46 -23.26 0.86
C THR A 173 26.12 -22.03 0.00
N THR A 174 25.17 -21.24 0.48
CA THR A 174 24.83 -19.95 -0.07
C THR A 174 25.28 -18.84 0.87
N GLN A 175 25.95 -17.83 0.33
CA GLN A 175 26.38 -16.65 1.05
C GLN A 175 25.45 -15.47 0.70
N PHE A 176 24.87 -14.87 1.73
CA PHE A 176 24.21 -13.57 1.68
C PHE A 176 25.25 -12.51 2.07
N ASN A 177 25.58 -11.63 1.13
CA ASN A 177 26.61 -10.62 1.34
C ASN A 177 26.01 -9.37 1.95
N GLN A 178 26.75 -8.77 2.91
CA GLN A 178 26.38 -7.50 3.53
C GLN A 178 24.96 -7.50 4.08
N VAL A 179 24.60 -8.51 4.84
CA VAL A 179 23.33 -8.57 5.57
C VAL A 179 23.37 -7.53 6.69
N GLN A 180 22.35 -6.67 6.72
CA GLN A 180 22.23 -5.63 7.74
C GLN A 180 21.17 -6.01 8.77
N ALA A 181 21.56 -6.14 10.03
CA ALA A 181 20.68 -6.29 11.16
C ALA A 181 20.72 -5.02 12.03
N CYS A 182 19.57 -4.58 12.50
CA CYS A 182 19.44 -3.39 13.32
C CYS A 182 18.67 -3.69 14.60
N SER A 183 19.12 -3.12 15.72
CA SER A 183 18.50 -3.22 17.04
C SER A 183 18.36 -1.83 17.66
N SER A 184 17.27 -1.59 18.39
CA SER A 184 17.02 -0.33 19.05
C SER A 184 17.88 -0.10 20.30
N ASP A 185 18.39 -1.18 20.88
CA ASP A 185 19.17 -1.14 22.15
C ASP A 185 20.54 -1.84 22.03
N GLY A 186 20.83 -2.46 20.86
CA GLY A 186 22.05 -3.22 20.62
C GLY A 186 22.14 -4.54 21.38
N ILE A 187 21.07 -4.96 22.05
CA ILE A 187 20.99 -6.17 22.88
C ILE A 187 19.94 -7.11 22.30
N ASN A 188 18.74 -6.59 22.04
CA ASN A 188 17.63 -7.35 21.50
C ASN A 188 17.61 -7.22 19.97
N TRP A 189 18.14 -8.22 19.30
CA TRP A 189 18.18 -8.31 17.85
C TRP A 189 16.91 -8.99 17.32
N PRO A 190 16.41 -8.60 16.14
CA PRO A 190 15.26 -9.27 15.54
C PRO A 190 15.61 -10.70 15.18
N VAL A 191 14.67 -11.63 15.33
CA VAL A 191 14.81 -12.94 14.70
C VAL A 191 14.74 -12.75 13.19
N ALA A 192 15.66 -13.33 12.44
CA ALA A 192 15.72 -13.18 11.00
C ALA A 192 15.65 -14.53 10.28
N THR A 193 14.96 -14.57 9.13
CA THR A 193 14.86 -15.77 8.29
C THR A 193 15.83 -15.70 7.12
N PHE A 194 16.44 -16.84 6.79
CA PHE A 194 17.25 -17.02 5.59
C PHE A 194 16.87 -18.34 4.95
N MET A 195 16.37 -18.26 3.72
CA MET A 195 15.82 -19.41 3.00
C MET A 195 16.29 -19.40 1.56
N VAL A 196 16.48 -20.59 1.01
CA VAL A 196 16.82 -20.82 -0.39
C VAL A 196 15.90 -21.88 -0.97
N SER A 197 15.58 -21.74 -2.22
CA SER A 197 14.89 -22.76 -3.01
C SER A 197 15.62 -23.03 -4.30
N GLY A 198 15.45 -24.21 -4.84
CA GLY A 198 16.13 -24.63 -6.05
C GLY A 198 15.64 -25.97 -6.54
N ILE A 199 16.45 -26.60 -7.37
CA ILE A 199 16.18 -27.88 -7.98
C ILE A 199 17.27 -28.86 -7.54
N ASP A 200 16.90 -30.06 -7.13
CA ASP A 200 17.82 -31.13 -6.81
C ASP A 200 18.37 -31.85 -8.05
N ASP A 201 19.20 -32.86 -7.86
CA ASP A 201 19.78 -33.64 -8.95
C ASP A 201 18.75 -34.46 -9.74
N GLU A 202 17.58 -34.68 -9.17
CA GLU A 202 16.46 -35.40 -9.80
C GLU A 202 15.50 -34.46 -10.52
N GLY A 203 15.70 -33.14 -10.41
CA GLY A 203 14.87 -32.10 -11.02
C GLY A 203 13.64 -31.72 -10.18
N ALA A 204 13.57 -32.19 -8.92
CA ALA A 204 12.51 -31.82 -8.01
C ALA A 204 12.78 -30.46 -7.36
N ALA A 205 11.73 -29.66 -7.18
CA ALA A 205 11.81 -28.41 -6.43
C ALA A 205 12.02 -28.71 -4.93
N ILE A 206 13.02 -28.09 -4.34
CA ILE A 206 13.37 -28.23 -2.92
C ILE A 206 13.65 -26.87 -2.30
N GLY A 207 13.44 -26.74 -1.00
CA GLY A 207 13.77 -25.54 -0.23
C GLY A 207 14.51 -25.91 1.06
N ALA A 208 15.30 -25.00 1.57
CA ALA A 208 15.98 -25.14 2.85
C ALA A 208 16.13 -23.77 3.53
N GLY A 209 15.96 -23.71 4.84
CA GLY A 209 16.05 -22.46 5.57
C GLY A 209 16.32 -22.64 7.05
N ASP A 210 16.59 -21.51 7.71
CA ASP A 210 16.72 -21.43 9.16
C ASP A 210 16.54 -19.98 9.65
N PHE A 211 16.47 -19.84 10.97
CA PHE A 211 16.29 -18.57 11.67
C PHE A 211 17.58 -18.16 12.38
N LEU A 212 18.05 -16.96 12.09
CA LEU A 212 19.14 -16.34 12.84
C LEU A 212 18.56 -15.67 14.09
N THR A 213 18.89 -16.22 15.25
CA THR A 213 18.54 -15.66 16.56
C THR A 213 19.76 -15.18 17.33
N ASP A 214 20.96 -15.64 16.94
CA ASP A 214 22.23 -15.27 17.54
C ASP A 214 23.08 -14.50 16.52
N PHE A 215 23.26 -13.21 16.77
CA PHE A 215 24.04 -12.30 15.93
C PHE A 215 25.52 -12.26 16.32
N THR A 216 26.01 -13.20 17.10
CA THR A 216 27.46 -13.36 17.32
C THR A 216 28.10 -13.87 16.04
N SER A 217 29.20 -13.25 15.67
CA SER A 217 30.00 -13.70 14.52
C SER A 217 31.13 -14.63 14.94
N ASN A 218 31.56 -15.46 14.00
CA ASN A 218 32.78 -16.26 14.19
C ASN A 218 34.05 -15.38 14.14
N GLU A 219 35.21 -15.98 14.28
CA GLU A 219 36.52 -15.29 14.23
C GLU A 219 36.75 -14.54 12.89
N GLN A 220 36.07 -14.94 11.82
CA GLN A 220 36.13 -14.28 10.50
C GLN A 220 35.10 -13.12 10.35
N GLY A 221 34.26 -12.87 11.37
CA GLY A 221 33.24 -11.84 11.30
C GLY A 221 32.04 -12.22 10.40
N ILE A 222 31.72 -13.53 10.30
CA ILE A 222 30.68 -14.08 9.44
C ILE A 222 29.66 -14.83 10.29
N TRP A 223 28.37 -14.55 10.07
CA TRP A 223 27.29 -15.35 10.64
C TRP A 223 27.18 -16.70 9.93
N GLN A 224 26.79 -17.73 10.65
CA GLN A 224 26.60 -19.07 10.08
C GLN A 224 25.30 -19.68 10.55
N LEU A 225 24.54 -20.18 9.57
CA LEU A 225 23.33 -20.94 9.78
C LEU A 225 23.49 -22.33 9.13
N ALA A 226 22.86 -23.31 9.73
CA ALA A 226 22.68 -24.63 9.13
C ALA A 226 21.18 -24.83 8.92
N ALA A 227 20.74 -24.84 7.67
CA ALA A 227 19.35 -25.01 7.35
C ALA A 227 18.78 -26.30 7.95
N VAL A 228 17.90 -26.16 8.89
CA VAL A 228 17.26 -27.26 9.63
C VAL A 228 15.90 -27.57 8.98
N GLU A 229 15.23 -26.55 8.48
CA GLU A 229 13.93 -26.70 7.84
C GLU A 229 14.10 -27.08 6.36
N VAL A 230 13.24 -27.96 5.90
CA VAL A 230 13.12 -28.36 4.50
C VAL A 230 11.71 -28.07 4.06
N ALA A 231 11.57 -27.36 2.94
CA ALA A 231 10.26 -27.08 2.37
C ALA A 231 9.71 -28.34 1.69
N GLU A 232 8.44 -28.59 1.87
CA GLU A 232 7.69 -29.63 1.18
C GLU A 232 6.88 -29.02 0.03
N ASN A 233 6.61 -29.83 -0.98
CA ASN A 233 5.76 -29.41 -2.10
C ASN A 233 4.29 -29.58 -1.74
N GLU A 234 3.54 -28.49 -1.77
CA GLU A 234 2.07 -28.50 -1.64
C GLU A 234 1.39 -28.24 -2.97
N ILE A 235 0.18 -28.74 -3.14
CA ILE A 235 -0.58 -28.65 -4.38
C ILE A 235 -1.41 -27.36 -4.37
N LEU A 236 -1.32 -26.59 -5.45
CA LEU A 236 -2.18 -25.45 -5.77
C LEU A 236 -3.36 -25.90 -6.63
N ALA A 237 -4.55 -25.31 -6.41
CA ALA A 237 -5.78 -25.79 -7.01
C ALA A 237 -6.03 -25.35 -8.46
N GLU A 238 -5.44 -24.23 -8.93
CA GLU A 238 -5.71 -23.70 -10.28
C GLU A 238 -4.46 -23.25 -11.03
N GLN A 239 -4.56 -23.17 -12.36
CA GLN A 239 -3.50 -22.70 -13.26
C GLN A 239 -3.46 -21.17 -13.30
N HIS A 240 -2.27 -20.60 -13.17
CA HIS A 240 -2.00 -19.15 -13.22
C HIS A 240 -0.88 -18.85 -14.22
N ASP A 241 -0.92 -17.67 -14.84
CA ASP A 241 0.12 -17.24 -15.80
C ASP A 241 1.44 -16.91 -15.07
N SER A 242 1.35 -16.22 -13.91
CA SER A 242 2.47 -16.08 -12.98
C SER A 242 1.94 -16.08 -11.56
N PHE A 243 2.66 -16.68 -10.66
CA PHE A 243 2.21 -16.84 -9.30
C PHE A 243 3.39 -16.72 -8.33
N THR A 244 3.20 -15.88 -7.31
CA THR A 244 4.10 -15.79 -6.19
C THR A 244 3.38 -16.25 -4.93
N HIS A 245 3.94 -17.22 -4.27
CA HIS A 245 3.48 -17.68 -2.97
C HIS A 245 4.40 -17.14 -1.88
N THR A 246 3.85 -16.51 -0.87
CA THR A 246 4.58 -16.01 0.29
C THR A 246 4.00 -16.60 1.55
N GLN A 247 4.84 -17.31 2.30
CA GLN A 247 4.51 -17.81 3.62
C GLN A 247 4.93 -16.76 4.66
N HIS A 248 3.98 -16.26 5.44
CA HIS A 248 4.21 -15.37 6.57
C HIS A 248 4.21 -16.16 7.86
N PHE A 249 5.18 -15.91 8.71
CA PHE A 249 5.27 -16.52 10.04
C PHE A 249 4.80 -15.49 11.08
N ALA A 250 4.19 -15.95 12.17
CA ALA A 250 3.67 -15.08 13.24
C ALA A 250 4.70 -14.12 13.86
N SER A 251 6.00 -14.42 13.68
CA SER A 251 7.11 -13.56 14.09
C SER A 251 7.37 -12.36 13.15
N GLY A 252 6.53 -12.15 12.13
CA GLY A 252 6.69 -11.09 11.13
C GLY A 252 7.69 -11.42 10.01
N HIS A 253 8.16 -12.66 9.94
CA HIS A 253 9.06 -13.13 8.89
C HIS A 253 8.28 -13.72 7.73
N HIS A 254 8.88 -13.75 6.55
CA HIS A 254 8.23 -14.32 5.38
C HIS A 254 9.23 -15.06 4.48
N PHE A 255 8.72 -16.00 3.72
CA PHE A 255 9.42 -16.70 2.65
C PHE A 255 8.57 -16.63 1.38
N SER A 256 9.15 -16.12 0.29
CA SER A 256 8.46 -16.03 -0.99
C SER A 256 9.03 -17.02 -1.99
N THR A 257 8.15 -17.68 -2.73
CA THR A 257 8.51 -18.60 -3.81
C THR A 257 7.76 -18.20 -5.06
N GLN A 258 8.47 -18.03 -6.18
CA GLN A 258 7.83 -17.93 -7.49
C GLN A 258 7.47 -19.33 -7.98
N VAL A 259 6.21 -19.53 -8.31
CA VAL A 259 5.71 -20.76 -8.87
C VAL A 259 5.81 -20.65 -10.38
N ALA A 260 6.42 -21.65 -11.03
CA ALA A 260 6.58 -21.65 -12.47
C ALA A 260 5.22 -21.70 -13.16
N GLU A 261 5.13 -21.10 -14.35
CA GLU A 261 3.95 -21.15 -15.22
C GLU A 261 3.49 -22.60 -15.37
N ASN A 262 2.19 -22.83 -15.19
CA ASN A 262 1.57 -24.16 -15.21
C ASN A 262 2.03 -25.15 -14.11
N SER A 263 2.81 -24.73 -13.12
CA SER A 263 3.08 -25.56 -11.95
C SER A 263 1.87 -25.55 -11.03
N LEU A 264 1.48 -26.74 -10.57
CA LEU A 264 0.44 -26.89 -9.54
C LEU A 264 1.03 -27.06 -8.14
N GLN A 265 2.32 -26.81 -7.97
CA GLN A 265 3.03 -27.05 -6.71
C GLN A 265 3.79 -25.81 -6.27
N THR A 266 3.75 -25.52 -4.97
CA THR A 266 4.57 -24.53 -4.29
C THR A 266 5.34 -25.15 -3.13
N LEU A 267 6.41 -24.49 -2.71
CA LEU A 267 7.19 -24.90 -1.55
C LEU A 267 6.63 -24.26 -0.29
N VAL A 268 6.41 -25.06 0.73
CA VAL A 268 5.92 -24.64 2.05
C VAL A 268 6.85 -25.20 3.13
N PHE A 269 7.28 -24.34 4.05
CA PHE A 269 8.02 -24.78 5.24
C PHE A 269 7.03 -25.20 6.31
N ASP A 270 7.24 -26.40 6.86
CA ASP A 270 6.43 -26.89 7.97
C ASP A 270 6.73 -26.07 9.23
N SER A 271 5.70 -25.35 9.71
CA SER A 271 5.82 -24.38 10.78
C SER A 271 5.91 -24.97 12.19
N HIS A 272 6.12 -26.27 12.35
CA HIS A 272 6.11 -26.93 13.66
C HIS A 272 7.08 -26.33 14.69
N ASN A 273 8.12 -25.64 14.23
CA ASN A 273 9.11 -25.02 15.13
C ASN A 273 8.89 -23.50 15.32
N TYR A 274 8.04 -22.82 14.53
CA TYR A 274 8.07 -21.36 14.43
C TYR A 274 6.77 -20.63 14.77
N SER A 275 5.68 -21.29 14.88
CA SER A 275 4.42 -20.96 15.52
C SER A 275 3.23 -21.70 14.91
N SER A 276 2.15 -21.82 15.69
CA SER A 276 0.91 -22.47 15.27
C SER A 276 0.09 -21.67 14.24
N GLU A 277 0.55 -20.50 13.82
CA GLU A 277 -0.23 -19.55 13.00
C GLU A 277 0.67 -18.99 11.89
N SER A 278 0.84 -19.76 10.80
CA SER A 278 1.39 -19.22 9.56
C SER A 278 0.27 -18.73 8.69
N GLU A 279 0.42 -17.52 8.15
CA GLU A 279 -0.43 -16.98 7.09
C GLU A 279 0.23 -17.20 5.75
N TYR A 280 -0.57 -17.50 4.76
CA TYR A 280 -0.12 -17.74 3.40
C TYR A 280 -0.71 -16.68 2.48
N LEU A 281 0.15 -15.88 1.89
CA LEU A 281 -0.21 -14.92 0.86
C LEU A 281 0.04 -15.57 -0.50
N ALA A 282 -1.02 -15.74 -1.26
CA ALA A 282 -0.96 -16.10 -2.66
C ALA A 282 -1.19 -14.86 -3.51
N GLU A 283 -0.29 -14.61 -4.45
CA GLU A 283 -0.39 -13.47 -5.34
C GLU A 283 -0.27 -13.92 -6.78
N SER A 284 -1.34 -13.74 -7.55
CA SER A 284 -1.37 -13.92 -9.00
C SER A 284 -1.24 -12.56 -9.68
N VAL A 285 -0.28 -12.45 -10.58
CA VAL A 285 -0.09 -11.24 -11.39
C VAL A 285 -0.23 -11.62 -12.85
N GLN A 286 -1.11 -10.92 -13.55
CA GLN A 286 -1.29 -11.05 -14.98
C GLN A 286 -0.97 -9.73 -15.68
N LEU A 287 0.02 -9.74 -16.56
CA LEU A 287 0.28 -8.63 -17.45
C LEU A 287 -0.62 -8.78 -18.69
N VAL A 288 -1.66 -7.94 -18.74
CA VAL A 288 -2.70 -8.06 -19.79
C VAL A 288 -2.27 -7.42 -21.09
N ARG A 289 -1.54 -6.29 -21.01
CA ARG A 289 -1.15 -5.53 -22.20
C ARG A 289 0.06 -4.65 -21.93
N LEU A 290 0.92 -4.58 -22.93
CA LEU A 290 1.98 -3.58 -23.02
C LEU A 290 1.88 -2.92 -24.40
N THR A 291 1.78 -1.60 -24.43
CA THR A 291 1.74 -0.83 -25.69
C THR A 291 2.80 0.25 -25.63
N ASP A 292 3.71 0.19 -26.59
CA ASP A 292 4.72 1.23 -26.80
C ASP A 292 4.22 2.23 -27.83
N SER A 293 4.33 3.50 -27.53
CA SER A 293 4.00 4.60 -28.46
C SER A 293 5.13 5.63 -28.47
N VAL A 294 5.07 6.56 -29.42
CA VAL A 294 6.00 7.70 -29.46
C VAL A 294 5.88 8.62 -28.26
N PHE A 295 4.80 8.53 -27.49
CA PHE A 295 4.53 9.37 -26.33
C PHE A 295 4.84 8.68 -25.00
N GLY A 296 5.06 7.36 -25.01
CA GLY A 296 5.35 6.61 -23.81
C GLY A 296 4.96 5.14 -23.89
N THR A 297 5.19 4.44 -22.80
CA THR A 297 4.85 3.02 -22.62
C THR A 297 3.65 2.90 -21.69
N SER A 298 2.61 2.21 -22.13
CA SER A 298 1.46 1.86 -21.29
C SER A 298 1.43 0.37 -20.96
N SER A 299 1.26 0.04 -19.68
CA SER A 299 1.14 -1.33 -19.20
C SER A 299 -0.12 -1.50 -18.38
N PHE A 300 -0.74 -2.67 -18.53
CA PHE A 300 -1.89 -3.11 -17.76
C PHE A 300 -1.49 -4.32 -16.93
N GLU A 301 -1.61 -4.22 -15.64
CA GLU A 301 -1.34 -5.29 -14.71
C GLU A 301 -2.60 -5.55 -13.88
N SER A 302 -3.01 -6.81 -13.79
CA SER A 302 -3.97 -7.21 -12.78
C SER A 302 -3.29 -8.09 -11.75
N LYS A 303 -3.54 -7.78 -10.49
CA LYS A 303 -2.95 -8.45 -9.34
C LYS A 303 -4.06 -8.93 -8.43
N HIS A 304 -4.13 -10.24 -8.24
CA HIS A 304 -5.01 -10.84 -7.26
C HIS A 304 -4.18 -11.36 -6.09
N GLN A 305 -4.48 -10.86 -4.91
CA GLN A 305 -3.84 -11.22 -3.67
C GLN A 305 -4.87 -11.89 -2.76
N LYS A 306 -4.54 -13.08 -2.27
CA LYS A 306 -5.36 -13.81 -1.31
C LYS A 306 -4.52 -14.22 -0.12
N ILE A 307 -4.97 -13.89 1.07
CA ILE A 307 -4.38 -14.35 2.32
C ILE A 307 -5.26 -15.47 2.88
N SER A 308 -4.67 -16.58 3.24
CA SER A 308 -5.36 -17.68 3.90
C SER A 308 -4.57 -18.19 5.09
N THR A 309 -5.28 -18.54 6.16
CA THR A 309 -4.70 -19.33 7.24
C THR A 309 -4.78 -20.81 6.86
N ARG A 310 -3.70 -21.56 7.09
CA ARG A 310 -3.66 -22.98 6.75
C ARG A 310 -4.67 -23.78 7.57
N THR A 311 -5.80 -24.07 6.98
CA THR A 311 -6.77 -25.04 7.53
C THR A 311 -7.01 -26.24 6.61
N GLN A 312 -6.52 -26.20 5.35
CA GLN A 312 -6.67 -27.26 4.35
C GLN A 312 -5.49 -27.25 3.38
N ASP A 313 -5.17 -28.39 2.82
CA ASP A 313 -4.01 -28.68 1.97
C ASP A 313 -4.10 -28.09 0.55
N VAL A 314 -4.99 -27.12 0.30
CA VAL A 314 -5.24 -26.58 -1.04
C VAL A 314 -5.38 -25.06 -0.95
N PHE A 315 -4.52 -24.36 -1.67
CA PHE A 315 -4.66 -22.91 -1.91
C PHE A 315 -5.55 -22.70 -3.13
N ASP A 316 -6.72 -22.14 -2.93
CA ASP A 316 -7.63 -21.77 -3.99
C ASP A 316 -7.43 -20.28 -4.30
N VAL A 317 -6.55 -19.98 -5.24
CA VAL A 317 -6.38 -18.64 -5.80
C VAL A 317 -7.07 -18.62 -7.14
N GLU A 318 -8.25 -18.04 -7.19
CA GLU A 318 -8.95 -17.87 -8.45
C GLU A 318 -8.15 -16.98 -9.41
N ALA A 319 -7.97 -17.43 -10.64
CA ALA A 319 -7.46 -16.59 -11.70
C ALA A 319 -8.37 -15.37 -11.88
N VAL A 320 -7.80 -14.20 -12.13
CA VAL A 320 -8.56 -12.97 -12.38
C VAL A 320 -9.41 -13.17 -13.64
N LYS A 321 -10.69 -13.49 -13.46
CA LYS A 321 -11.61 -13.88 -14.56
C LYS A 321 -12.19 -12.70 -15.34
N SER A 322 -12.09 -11.48 -14.82
CA SER A 322 -12.66 -10.31 -15.49
C SER A 322 -11.78 -9.09 -15.31
N VAL A 323 -10.98 -8.81 -16.29
CA VAL A 323 -10.35 -7.51 -16.46
C VAL A 323 -11.46 -6.52 -16.83
N PRO A 324 -11.56 -5.35 -16.16
CA PRO A 324 -12.44 -4.29 -16.62
C PRO A 324 -12.17 -4.00 -18.11
N ASP A 325 -13.22 -3.78 -18.88
CA ASP A 325 -13.12 -3.45 -20.31
C ASP A 325 -12.66 -1.99 -20.48
N LEU A 326 -11.47 -1.72 -19.96
CA LEU A 326 -10.77 -0.45 -20.05
C LEU A 326 -9.77 -0.58 -21.20
N ASP A 327 -9.94 0.22 -22.22
CA ASP A 327 -9.06 0.27 -23.40
C ASP A 327 -8.00 1.39 -23.27
N ASP A 328 -7.31 1.69 -24.36
CA ASP A 328 -6.29 2.75 -24.43
C ASP A 328 -6.87 4.16 -24.20
N SER A 329 -8.20 4.33 -24.19
CA SER A 329 -8.87 5.58 -23.88
C SER A 329 -8.81 5.94 -22.39
N PHE A 330 -8.35 5.02 -21.56
CA PHE A 330 -8.27 5.13 -20.11
C PHE A 330 -7.65 6.45 -19.61
N TYR A 331 -6.60 6.95 -20.28
CA TYR A 331 -6.01 8.25 -19.92
C TYR A 331 -6.88 9.43 -20.30
N SER A 332 -7.82 9.27 -21.25
CA SER A 332 -8.80 10.27 -21.59
C SER A 332 -9.93 10.39 -20.56
N GLU A 333 -10.02 9.45 -19.63
CA GLU A 333 -10.95 9.53 -18.48
C GLU A 333 -10.51 10.55 -17.44
N ILE A 334 -9.25 11.02 -17.50
CA ILE A 334 -8.81 12.19 -16.73
C ILE A 334 -8.85 13.40 -17.64
N SER A 335 -9.80 14.29 -17.38
CA SER A 335 -9.99 15.53 -18.15
C SER A 335 -8.98 16.61 -17.75
N SER A 336 -8.78 17.59 -18.61
CA SER A 336 -7.86 18.72 -18.36
C SER A 336 -8.23 19.60 -17.16
N ASP A 337 -9.46 19.52 -16.68
CA ASP A 337 -9.95 20.18 -15.45
C ASP A 337 -9.74 19.33 -14.18
N GLY A 338 -9.12 18.15 -14.32
CA GLY A 338 -8.86 17.21 -13.23
C GLY A 338 -10.04 16.29 -12.91
N SER A 339 -11.17 16.38 -13.61
CA SER A 339 -12.27 15.43 -13.45
C SER A 339 -11.88 14.06 -14.01
N TYR A 340 -12.32 13.00 -13.34
CA TYR A 340 -12.11 11.62 -13.78
C TYR A 340 -13.35 10.76 -13.58
N ASP A 341 -13.53 9.74 -14.43
CA ASP A 341 -14.67 8.82 -14.37
C ASP A 341 -14.28 7.39 -14.81
N TYR A 342 -14.09 6.52 -13.84
CA TYR A 342 -13.84 5.08 -14.02
C TYR A 342 -15.07 4.24 -13.67
N SER A 343 -16.28 4.83 -13.63
CA SER A 343 -17.51 4.13 -13.24
C SER A 343 -17.89 2.99 -14.19
N ALA A 344 -17.33 2.96 -15.41
CA ALA A 344 -17.44 1.83 -16.33
C ALA A 344 -16.83 0.54 -15.75
N ALA A 345 -15.85 0.64 -14.84
CA ALA A 345 -15.28 -0.48 -14.10
C ALA A 345 -16.17 -0.87 -12.91
N SER A 346 -17.39 -1.33 -13.18
CA SER A 346 -18.35 -1.71 -12.13
C SER A 346 -17.79 -2.79 -11.20
N GLY A 347 -18.06 -2.64 -9.89
CA GLY A 347 -17.60 -3.58 -8.85
C GLY A 347 -16.27 -3.22 -8.22
N TYR A 348 -15.69 -2.08 -8.54
CA TYR A 348 -14.55 -1.49 -7.84
C TYR A 348 -15.03 -0.26 -7.08
N PRO A 349 -14.98 -0.22 -5.74
CA PRO A 349 -15.44 0.92 -4.98
C PRO A 349 -14.43 2.07 -4.90
N MET A 350 -13.14 1.83 -5.25
CA MET A 350 -12.07 2.79 -5.07
C MET A 350 -11.14 2.88 -6.27
N ALA A 351 -10.74 4.11 -6.59
CA ALA A 351 -9.64 4.43 -7.50
C ALA A 351 -8.49 5.09 -6.73
N ILE A 352 -7.26 4.67 -7.03
CA ILE A 352 -6.03 5.29 -6.56
C ILE A 352 -5.31 5.84 -7.79
N ILE A 353 -5.09 7.14 -7.83
CA ILE A 353 -4.46 7.82 -8.96
C ILE A 353 -3.15 8.45 -8.47
N ALA A 354 -2.04 8.04 -9.05
CA ALA A 354 -0.74 8.54 -8.69
C ALA A 354 -0.03 9.18 -9.87
N PHE A 355 0.66 10.28 -9.60
CA PHE A 355 1.49 11.02 -10.53
C PHE A 355 2.90 11.13 -9.97
N ASP A 356 3.88 10.84 -10.80
CA ASP A 356 5.27 11.13 -10.50
C ASP A 356 5.71 12.34 -11.35
N TYR A 357 6.21 13.38 -10.69
CA TYR A 357 6.69 14.60 -11.31
C TYR A 357 8.20 14.70 -11.17
N THR A 358 8.81 15.30 -12.19
CA THR A 358 10.19 15.73 -12.15
C THR A 358 10.23 17.24 -12.15
N VAL A 359 10.71 17.82 -11.07
CA VAL A 359 10.79 19.27 -10.91
C VAL A 359 12.22 19.70 -10.77
N TYR A 360 12.60 20.80 -11.45
CA TYR A 360 13.92 21.38 -11.35
C TYR A 360 13.90 22.56 -10.38
N SER A 361 14.67 22.46 -9.29
CA SER A 361 14.92 23.61 -8.44
C SER A 361 15.81 24.62 -9.17
N SER A 362 15.48 25.90 -9.06
CA SER A 362 16.23 26.97 -9.73
C SER A 362 17.54 27.34 -9.02
N SER A 363 17.78 26.87 -7.77
CA SER A 363 19.01 27.22 -7.05
C SER A 363 19.22 26.37 -5.77
N PRO A 364 20.20 25.46 -5.74
CA PRO A 364 21.00 24.96 -6.86
C PRO A 364 20.16 24.14 -7.85
N GLU A 365 20.61 24.00 -9.10
CA GLU A 365 19.97 23.08 -10.06
C GLU A 365 19.97 21.67 -9.48
N GLN A 366 18.85 21.27 -8.92
CA GLN A 366 18.63 19.95 -8.33
C GLN A 366 17.30 19.40 -8.82
N LEU A 367 17.30 18.12 -9.15
CA LEU A 367 16.09 17.40 -9.46
C LEU A 367 15.36 17.06 -8.14
N ILE A 368 14.12 17.52 -8.01
CA ILE A 368 13.25 17.22 -6.86
C ILE A 368 12.23 16.18 -7.31
N PRO A 369 12.30 14.94 -6.82
CA PRO A 369 11.24 13.95 -7.04
C PRO A 369 10.00 14.36 -6.26
N VAL A 370 8.86 14.37 -6.93
CA VAL A 370 7.56 14.61 -6.31
C VAL A 370 6.63 13.48 -6.69
N LYS A 371 6.05 12.84 -5.70
CA LYS A 371 5.00 11.85 -5.89
C LYS A 371 3.69 12.37 -5.31
N TRP A 372 2.63 12.32 -6.10
CA TRP A 372 1.30 12.66 -5.65
C TRP A 372 0.34 11.50 -5.83
N THR A 373 -0.22 10.99 -4.75
CA THR A 373 -1.19 9.89 -4.75
C THR A 373 -2.54 10.37 -4.23
N SER A 374 -3.59 10.16 -4.99
CA SER A 374 -4.96 10.51 -4.63
C SER A 374 -5.81 9.27 -4.47
N TYR A 375 -6.50 9.15 -3.35
CA TYR A 375 -7.43 8.08 -3.00
C TYR A 375 -8.86 8.63 -3.08
N GLY A 376 -9.68 8.03 -3.94
CA GLY A 376 -11.03 8.53 -4.17
C GLY A 376 -11.99 7.45 -4.67
N PRO A 377 -13.29 7.79 -4.82
CA PRO A 377 -14.26 6.94 -5.49
C PRO A 377 -13.92 6.78 -6.97
N LEU A 378 -14.68 5.97 -7.72
CA LEU A 378 -14.43 5.75 -9.15
C LEU A 378 -14.61 6.99 -10.03
N SER A 379 -15.28 8.02 -9.54
CA SER A 379 -15.43 9.29 -10.25
C SER A 379 -15.31 10.47 -9.30
N GLY A 380 -14.72 11.55 -9.76
CA GLY A 380 -14.50 12.73 -8.94
C GLY A 380 -13.64 13.78 -9.62
N VAL A 381 -13.06 14.64 -8.81
CA VAL A 381 -12.10 15.67 -9.26
C VAL A 381 -10.81 15.48 -8.50
N LEU A 382 -9.70 15.49 -9.19
CA LEU A 382 -8.37 15.42 -8.60
C LEU A 382 -7.96 16.78 -8.02
N PRO A 383 -7.24 16.79 -6.90
CA PRO A 383 -6.56 18.01 -6.47
C PRO A 383 -5.52 18.44 -7.51
N SER A 384 -5.25 19.72 -7.59
CA SER A 384 -4.25 20.28 -8.49
C SER A 384 -3.16 21.02 -7.72
N SER A 385 -2.04 21.29 -8.38
CA SER A 385 -0.91 22.03 -7.79
C SER A 385 -1.31 23.42 -7.24
N ILE A 386 -2.34 24.05 -7.79
CA ILE A 386 -2.90 25.33 -7.30
C ILE A 386 -3.46 25.18 -5.86
N ASN A 387 -3.83 23.97 -5.47
CA ASN A 387 -4.42 23.68 -4.16
C ASN A 387 -3.37 23.36 -3.07
N LEU A 388 -2.08 23.55 -3.37
CA LEU A 388 -0.95 23.27 -2.47
C LEU A 388 -0.26 24.57 -2.03
N PRO A 389 -0.84 25.37 -1.14
CA PRO A 389 -0.25 26.62 -0.70
C PRO A 389 1.10 26.41 0.00
N GLY A 390 2.10 27.16 -0.49
CA GLY A 390 3.48 27.10 0.00
C GLY A 390 4.40 26.16 -0.76
N TYR A 391 3.89 25.52 -1.82
CA TYR A 391 4.69 24.62 -2.69
C TYR A 391 4.68 25.04 -4.15
N GLU A 392 4.24 26.27 -4.45
CA GLU A 392 4.07 26.80 -5.81
C GLU A 392 5.41 26.92 -6.56
N ASP A 393 6.50 27.12 -5.81
CA ASP A 393 7.86 27.19 -6.36
C ASP A 393 8.44 25.79 -6.68
N ILE A 394 7.83 24.72 -6.15
CA ILE A 394 8.30 23.35 -6.33
C ILE A 394 7.42 22.64 -7.37
N ILE A 395 6.11 22.64 -7.16
CA ILE A 395 5.15 22.01 -8.07
C ILE A 395 4.11 23.03 -8.52
N ASN A 396 3.95 23.18 -9.83
CA ASN A 396 3.03 24.10 -10.45
C ASN A 396 2.46 23.53 -11.75
N GLN A 397 1.66 24.31 -12.48
CA GLN A 397 1.03 23.89 -13.73
C GLN A 397 2.00 23.52 -14.86
N ASP A 398 3.22 24.02 -14.79
CA ASP A 398 4.26 23.78 -15.79
C ASP A 398 5.17 22.57 -15.42
N SER A 399 4.87 21.90 -14.30
CA SER A 399 5.63 20.73 -13.86
C SER A 399 5.31 19.51 -14.73
N ASP A 400 6.33 18.85 -15.26
CA ASP A 400 6.18 17.71 -16.14
C ASP A 400 5.83 16.44 -15.36
N ILE A 401 4.74 15.77 -15.78
CA ILE A 401 4.38 14.44 -15.32
C ILE A 401 5.12 13.43 -16.19
N PHE A 402 5.93 12.55 -15.59
CA PHE A 402 6.60 11.51 -16.35
C PHE A 402 5.98 10.11 -16.15
N ASN A 403 5.19 9.93 -15.11
CA ASN A 403 4.48 8.68 -14.86
C ASN A 403 3.09 8.95 -14.29
N THR A 404 2.10 8.26 -14.82
CA THR A 404 0.73 8.27 -14.31
C THR A 404 0.30 6.83 -14.08
N GLN A 405 -0.19 6.55 -12.88
CA GLN A 405 -0.67 5.24 -12.50
C GLN A 405 -2.09 5.36 -11.96
N VAL A 406 -2.97 4.50 -12.44
CA VAL A 406 -4.30 4.35 -11.86
C VAL A 406 -4.49 2.91 -11.42
N THR A 407 -4.92 2.76 -10.18
CA THR A 407 -5.20 1.45 -9.58
C THR A 407 -6.64 1.41 -9.13
N LEU A 408 -7.39 0.48 -9.67
CA LEU A 408 -8.73 0.14 -9.20
C LEU A 408 -8.62 -1.00 -8.20
N VAL A 409 -9.32 -0.87 -7.08
CA VAL A 409 -9.20 -1.81 -5.96
C VAL A 409 -10.58 -2.34 -5.58
N ARG A 410 -10.67 -3.64 -5.36
CA ARG A 410 -11.85 -4.28 -4.74
C ARG A 410 -11.42 -5.41 -3.80
N SER A 411 -12.29 -5.74 -2.85
CA SER A 411 -12.20 -6.93 -2.00
C SER A 411 -13.54 -7.65 -2.01
N ILE A 412 -13.55 -8.94 -1.74
CA ILE A 412 -14.81 -9.68 -1.55
C ILE A 412 -15.47 -9.38 -0.21
N VAL A 413 -14.74 -8.75 0.72
CA VAL A 413 -15.21 -8.50 2.08
C VAL A 413 -16.20 -7.34 2.12
N THR A 414 -15.98 -6.31 1.30
CA THR A 414 -16.80 -5.09 1.31
C THR A 414 -16.82 -4.38 -0.03
N ASP A 415 -17.93 -3.72 -0.33
CA ASP A 415 -18.07 -2.79 -1.46
C ASP A 415 -18.12 -1.33 -0.98
N ASP A 416 -17.91 -1.07 0.32
CA ASP A 416 -17.99 0.28 0.88
C ASP A 416 -16.65 1.02 0.70
N TYR A 417 -16.68 2.15 0.00
CA TYR A 417 -15.53 3.03 -0.19
C TYR A 417 -14.85 3.43 1.12
N GLN A 418 -15.62 3.64 2.20
CA GLN A 418 -15.07 4.06 3.49
C GLN A 418 -14.16 2.98 4.12
N ASP A 419 -14.48 1.71 3.92
CA ASP A 419 -13.61 0.63 4.43
C ASP A 419 -12.25 0.64 3.72
N TYR A 420 -12.24 0.89 2.40
CA TYR A 420 -10.99 1.04 1.63
C TYR A 420 -10.22 2.28 2.04
N SER A 421 -10.92 3.41 2.18
CA SER A 421 -10.31 4.66 2.63
C SER A 421 -9.65 4.49 4.01
N ASN A 422 -10.33 3.84 4.95
CA ASN A 422 -9.82 3.55 6.28
C ASN A 422 -8.57 2.66 6.23
N PHE A 423 -8.60 1.59 5.43
CA PHE A 423 -7.47 0.67 5.26
C PHE A 423 -6.22 1.39 4.78
N TYR A 424 -6.32 2.19 3.70
CA TYR A 424 -5.18 2.92 3.15
C TYR A 424 -4.69 4.06 4.04
N GLN A 425 -5.46 4.43 5.07
CA GLN A 425 -5.08 5.40 6.10
C GLN A 425 -4.56 4.74 7.38
N GLY A 426 -4.21 3.45 7.34
CA GLY A 426 -3.58 2.74 8.44
C GLY A 426 -4.51 2.37 9.60
N ILE A 427 -5.83 2.39 9.38
CA ILE A 427 -6.77 1.79 10.33
C ILE A 427 -6.74 0.29 10.10
N ASP A 428 -6.39 -0.44 11.16
CA ASP A 428 -6.32 -1.90 11.13
C ASP A 428 -7.67 -2.50 10.75
N ASN A 429 -7.68 -3.19 9.63
CA ASN A 429 -8.79 -3.99 9.15
C ASN A 429 -8.21 -5.26 8.53
N SER A 430 -7.76 -6.18 9.40
CA SER A 430 -7.10 -7.42 9.00
C SER A 430 -7.94 -8.27 8.05
N ASP A 431 -9.27 -8.19 8.17
CA ASP A 431 -10.18 -8.94 7.30
C ASP A 431 -10.16 -8.44 5.85
N PHE A 432 -9.76 -7.19 5.61
CA PHE A 432 -9.75 -6.57 4.30
C PHE A 432 -8.65 -7.13 3.37
N GLU A 433 -7.51 -7.51 3.93
CA GLU A 433 -6.36 -8.03 3.16
C GLU A 433 -6.59 -9.46 2.65
N HIS A 434 -7.58 -10.19 3.18
CA HIS A 434 -7.77 -11.62 2.89
C HIS A 434 -8.06 -11.93 1.42
N ASP A 435 -8.68 -10.98 0.69
CA ASP A 435 -8.93 -11.15 -0.74
C ASP A 435 -8.99 -9.78 -1.42
N LEU A 436 -7.85 -9.33 -1.94
CA LEU A 436 -7.70 -8.03 -2.55
C LEU A 436 -7.38 -8.17 -4.04
N LEU A 437 -8.25 -7.65 -4.89
CA LEU A 437 -8.02 -7.53 -6.32
C LEU A 437 -7.63 -6.10 -6.67
N ARG A 438 -6.48 -5.94 -7.31
CA ARG A 438 -5.99 -4.67 -7.84
C ARG A 438 -5.91 -4.77 -9.35
N TYR A 439 -6.42 -3.77 -10.03
CA TYR A 439 -6.25 -3.59 -11.46
C TYR A 439 -5.50 -2.28 -11.69
N GLN A 440 -4.28 -2.38 -12.17
CA GLN A 440 -3.36 -1.25 -12.28
C GLN A 440 -3.03 -0.95 -13.73
N LEU A 441 -3.15 0.31 -14.08
CA LEU A 441 -2.71 0.85 -15.36
C LEU A 441 -1.61 1.86 -15.12
N THR A 442 -0.55 1.75 -15.89
CA THR A 442 0.61 2.64 -15.79
C THR A 442 0.92 3.23 -17.14
N LEU A 443 1.05 4.55 -17.21
CA LEU A 443 1.60 5.27 -18.35
C LEU A 443 2.90 5.93 -17.92
N THR A 444 3.99 5.51 -18.55
CA THR A 444 5.29 6.17 -18.41
C THR A 444 5.53 7.00 -19.66
N LEU A 445 5.69 8.31 -19.51
CA LEU A 445 6.00 9.22 -20.60
C LEU A 445 7.50 9.17 -20.94
N ASN A 446 7.83 9.22 -22.25
CA ASN A 446 9.22 9.21 -22.72
C ASN A 446 9.81 10.63 -22.74
#